data_b9735f78d109d5366a19b95f0033b699
#
_entry.id   b9735f78d109d5366a19b95f0033b699
#
_cell.length_a   1.000
_cell.length_b   1.000
_cell.length_c   1.000
_cell.angle_alpha   90.00
_cell.angle_beta   90.00
_cell.angle_gamma   90.00
#
_symmetry.space_group_name_H-M   'P 1'
#
loop_
_entity.id
_entity.type
_entity.pdbx_description
1 polymer ?
#
loop_
_entity_poly.entity_id
_entity_poly.type
_entity_poly.pdbx_seq_one_letter_code
_entity_poly.pdbx_strand_id
1 'polypeptide(L)'
;MRLQDVRAIVTGAASGLGKHFTLQLARAGALVAAGDIDIKGLEQVKNLSQEMPGRVVTARLDASQEASVTSFVKEAAQQFDGLNALVNSAGILRDGLLASNDGGWIKKLPMAQWKQVLDVNLTGPYLVTREVISEILAREIKQSVVINISSISHDGNPGQSNYSASKAGLDACTRTWALELADKGVRVGSVAPGVVDTPMLKHISDEAMKSLRSGIPVGRIGTPEEIWLAVKFIIECDFFTGRVIQVDGGASF
;
A
#
# COMPACT_ATOMS: atom_id res chain seq x y z
N MET A 1 -9.30 15.88 -6.68
CA MET A 1 -8.96 15.31 -8.02
C MET A 1 -10.05 14.34 -8.42
N ARG A 2 -10.54 14.34 -9.67
CA ARG A 2 -11.53 13.34 -10.14
C ARG A 2 -10.80 12.04 -10.47
N LEU A 3 -11.44 10.89 -10.22
CA LEU A 3 -10.82 9.57 -10.46
C LEU A 3 -10.40 9.35 -11.93
N GLN A 4 -11.18 9.83 -12.89
CA GLN A 4 -10.88 9.72 -14.32
C GLN A 4 -9.65 10.51 -14.77
N ASP A 5 -9.21 11.51 -13.99
CA ASP A 5 -8.03 12.32 -14.28
C ASP A 5 -6.76 11.74 -13.62
N VAL A 6 -6.88 10.61 -12.91
CA VAL A 6 -5.78 9.95 -12.19
C VAL A 6 -4.86 9.23 -13.17
N ARG A 7 -3.56 9.47 -13.01
CA ARG A 7 -2.44 8.76 -13.66
C ARG A 7 -1.57 8.20 -12.56
N ALA A 8 -1.84 6.96 -12.18
CA ALA A 8 -1.33 6.36 -10.95
C ALA A 8 -0.28 5.29 -11.18
N ILE A 9 0.63 5.17 -10.21
CA ILE A 9 1.31 3.91 -9.92
C ILE A 9 0.60 3.24 -8.75
N VAL A 10 0.38 1.93 -8.84
CA VAL A 10 -0.04 1.08 -7.72
C VAL A 10 1.01 -0.01 -7.54
N THR A 11 1.62 -0.09 -6.34
CA THR A 11 2.56 -1.15 -5.99
C THR A 11 1.84 -2.32 -5.30
N GLY A 12 2.37 -3.55 -5.42
CA GLY A 12 1.70 -4.74 -4.88
C GLY A 12 0.40 -5.06 -5.64
N ALA A 13 0.36 -4.75 -6.94
CA ALA A 13 -0.85 -4.73 -7.74
C ALA A 13 -1.32 -6.12 -8.22
N ALA A 14 -0.54 -7.18 -8.02
CA ALA A 14 -0.88 -8.53 -8.49
C ALA A 14 -1.97 -9.21 -7.64
N SER A 15 -2.15 -8.79 -6.38
CA SER A 15 -3.08 -9.46 -5.46
C SER A 15 -3.68 -8.49 -4.42
N GLY A 16 -4.62 -8.99 -3.61
CA GLY A 16 -5.16 -8.31 -2.45
C GLY A 16 -5.67 -6.89 -2.71
N LEU A 17 -5.30 -5.96 -1.83
CA LEU A 17 -5.73 -4.57 -1.89
C LEU A 17 -5.18 -3.86 -3.13
N GLY A 18 -3.89 -4.05 -3.48
CA GLY A 18 -3.28 -3.41 -4.64
C GLY A 18 -3.98 -3.78 -5.95
N LYS A 19 -4.30 -5.08 -6.14
CA LYS A 19 -5.13 -5.55 -7.27
C LYS A 19 -6.49 -4.88 -7.27
N HIS A 20 -7.15 -4.83 -6.11
CA HIS A 20 -8.47 -4.22 -5.98
C HIS A 20 -8.44 -2.74 -6.36
N PHE A 21 -7.49 -1.97 -5.83
CA PHE A 21 -7.35 -0.53 -6.14
C PHE A 21 -7.05 -0.29 -7.62
N THR A 22 -6.18 -1.11 -8.23
CA THR A 22 -5.88 -1.04 -9.66
C THR A 22 -7.15 -1.18 -10.51
N LEU A 23 -7.98 -2.17 -10.20
CA LEU A 23 -9.21 -2.42 -10.95
C LEU A 23 -10.28 -1.33 -10.68
N GLN A 24 -10.39 -0.81 -9.47
CA GLN A 24 -11.32 0.27 -9.15
C GLN A 24 -10.94 1.59 -9.84
N LEU A 25 -9.66 1.93 -9.87
CA LEU A 25 -9.16 3.08 -10.62
C LEU A 25 -9.43 2.92 -12.11
N ALA A 26 -9.15 1.75 -12.69
CA ALA A 26 -9.43 1.48 -14.10
C ALA A 26 -10.93 1.56 -14.45
N ARG A 27 -11.81 1.05 -13.59
CA ARG A 27 -13.28 1.20 -13.73
C ARG A 27 -13.72 2.66 -13.74
N ALA A 28 -13.02 3.50 -12.99
CA ALA A 28 -13.31 4.94 -12.92
C ALA A 28 -12.68 5.75 -14.09
N GLY A 29 -12.00 5.10 -15.04
CA GLY A 29 -11.40 5.74 -16.20
C GLY A 29 -9.96 6.20 -16.02
N ALA A 30 -9.29 5.85 -14.92
CA ALA A 30 -7.91 6.23 -14.63
C ALA A 30 -6.88 5.49 -15.51
N LEU A 31 -5.69 6.07 -15.65
CA LEU A 31 -4.51 5.40 -16.18
C LEU A 31 -3.70 4.82 -15.02
N VAL A 32 -3.43 3.51 -15.03
CA VAL A 32 -2.78 2.83 -13.91
C VAL A 32 -1.58 2.02 -14.37
N ALA A 33 -0.40 2.33 -13.85
CA ALA A 33 0.79 1.47 -13.93
C ALA A 33 0.81 0.55 -12.70
N ALA A 34 0.50 -0.71 -12.92
CA ALA A 34 0.40 -1.75 -11.91
C ALA A 34 1.74 -2.50 -11.80
N GLY A 35 2.42 -2.35 -10.66
CA GLY A 35 3.72 -2.95 -10.39
C GLY A 35 3.66 -4.03 -9.32
N ASP A 36 4.31 -5.17 -9.59
CA ASP A 36 4.45 -6.28 -8.64
C ASP A 36 5.63 -7.19 -9.04
N ILE A 37 6.12 -8.00 -8.11
CA ILE A 37 7.07 -9.08 -8.43
C ILE A 37 6.38 -10.31 -9.04
N ASP A 38 5.09 -10.52 -8.78
CA ASP A 38 4.28 -11.63 -9.31
C ASP A 38 3.72 -11.29 -10.70
N ILE A 39 4.46 -11.69 -11.73
CA ILE A 39 4.08 -11.47 -13.13
C ILE A 39 2.77 -12.18 -13.49
N LYS A 40 2.53 -13.39 -12.94
CA LYS A 40 1.29 -14.15 -13.22
C LYS A 40 0.06 -13.44 -12.66
N GLY A 41 0.17 -12.90 -11.45
CA GLY A 41 -0.88 -12.07 -10.87
C GLY A 41 -1.13 -10.79 -11.67
N LEU A 42 -0.07 -10.15 -12.17
CA LEU A 42 -0.19 -8.97 -13.04
C LEU A 42 -0.87 -9.29 -14.38
N GLU A 43 -0.62 -10.44 -15.00
CA GLU A 43 -1.33 -10.89 -16.21
C GLU A 43 -2.83 -11.04 -15.95
N GLN A 44 -3.22 -11.57 -14.80
CA GLN A 44 -4.64 -11.63 -14.41
C GLN A 44 -5.25 -10.24 -14.28
N VAL A 45 -4.54 -9.29 -13.66
CA VAL A 45 -5.00 -7.91 -13.53
C VAL A 45 -5.18 -7.26 -14.91
N LYS A 46 -4.21 -7.43 -15.80
CA LYS A 46 -4.27 -6.95 -17.18
C LYS A 46 -5.50 -7.49 -17.91
N ASN A 47 -5.76 -8.79 -17.82
CA ASN A 47 -6.91 -9.42 -18.47
C ASN A 47 -8.24 -8.90 -17.90
N LEU A 48 -8.35 -8.76 -16.58
CA LEU A 48 -9.57 -8.26 -15.92
C LEU A 48 -9.87 -6.79 -16.24
N SER A 49 -8.86 -6.03 -16.65
CA SER A 49 -9.00 -4.59 -16.93
C SER A 49 -9.21 -4.25 -18.42
N GLN A 50 -9.20 -5.23 -19.34
CA GLN A 50 -9.24 -5.00 -20.79
C GLN A 50 -10.48 -4.23 -21.27
N GLU A 51 -11.64 -4.47 -20.65
CA GLU A 51 -12.92 -3.84 -21.04
C GLU A 51 -13.28 -2.64 -20.14
N MET A 52 -12.36 -2.21 -19.27
CA MET A 52 -12.61 -1.06 -18.39
C MET A 52 -12.37 0.26 -19.12
N PRO A 53 -13.06 1.35 -18.72
CA PRO A 53 -12.90 2.67 -19.35
C PRO A 53 -11.47 3.22 -19.25
N GLY A 54 -10.75 2.90 -18.18
CA GLY A 54 -9.37 3.28 -17.96
C GLY A 54 -8.37 2.34 -18.63
N ARG A 55 -7.09 2.68 -18.53
CA ARG A 55 -6.01 1.87 -19.09
C ARG A 55 -5.09 1.34 -17.98
N VAL A 56 -4.84 0.04 -17.97
CA VAL A 56 -3.86 -0.59 -17.07
C VAL A 56 -2.67 -1.07 -17.88
N VAL A 57 -1.47 -0.65 -17.47
CA VAL A 57 -0.20 -1.24 -17.93
C VAL A 57 0.42 -1.98 -16.76
N THR A 58 1.03 -3.12 -17.02
CA THR A 58 1.60 -3.97 -15.98
C THR A 58 3.08 -4.21 -16.27
N ALA A 59 3.92 -4.11 -15.24
CA ALA A 59 5.33 -4.48 -15.36
C ALA A 59 5.86 -4.99 -14.00
N ARG A 60 6.97 -5.75 -14.08
CA ARG A 60 7.64 -6.23 -12.88
C ARG A 60 8.21 -5.06 -12.08
N LEU A 61 7.88 -5.02 -10.79
CA LEU A 61 8.40 -4.04 -9.84
C LEU A 61 8.82 -4.76 -8.55
N ASP A 62 10.09 -4.70 -8.23
CA ASP A 62 10.59 -5.01 -6.90
C ASP A 62 10.79 -3.68 -6.15
N ALA A 63 9.83 -3.35 -5.29
CA ALA A 63 9.83 -2.06 -4.58
C ALA A 63 11.00 -1.90 -3.60
N SER A 64 11.65 -3.00 -3.19
CA SER A 64 12.85 -2.97 -2.33
C SER A 64 14.15 -2.66 -3.08
N GLN A 65 14.12 -2.61 -4.42
CA GLN A 65 15.29 -2.43 -5.27
C GLN A 65 15.23 -1.09 -6.02
N GLU A 66 16.13 -0.19 -5.70
CA GLU A 66 16.17 1.18 -6.26
C GLU A 66 16.18 1.19 -7.79
N ALA A 67 17.04 0.38 -8.42
CA ALA A 67 17.12 0.31 -9.88
C ALA A 67 15.79 -0.16 -10.53
N SER A 68 15.09 -1.13 -9.90
CA SER A 68 13.77 -1.58 -10.36
C SER A 68 12.73 -0.47 -10.26
N VAL A 69 12.75 0.28 -9.16
CA VAL A 69 11.83 1.40 -8.93
C VAL A 69 12.08 2.52 -9.94
N THR A 70 13.33 2.95 -10.12
CA THR A 70 13.69 4.03 -11.04
C THR A 70 13.26 3.71 -12.48
N SER A 71 13.52 2.49 -12.97
CA SER A 71 13.11 2.07 -14.32
C SER A 71 11.58 2.07 -14.46
N PHE A 72 10.88 1.45 -13.51
CA PHE A 72 9.43 1.33 -13.54
C PHE A 72 8.72 2.69 -13.51
N VAL A 73 9.14 3.61 -12.64
CA VAL A 73 8.54 4.95 -12.52
C VAL A 73 8.78 5.76 -13.80
N LYS A 74 9.99 5.73 -14.33
CA LYS A 74 10.34 6.42 -15.59
C LYS A 74 9.48 5.92 -16.76
N GLU A 75 9.35 4.61 -16.92
CA GLU A 75 8.55 4.01 -17.98
C GLU A 75 7.07 4.36 -17.84
N ALA A 76 6.51 4.31 -16.62
CA ALA A 76 5.13 4.68 -16.34
C ALA A 76 4.88 6.18 -16.65
N ALA A 77 5.78 7.06 -16.22
CA ALA A 77 5.70 8.50 -16.48
C ALA A 77 5.76 8.84 -17.97
N GLN A 78 6.55 8.10 -18.75
CA GLN A 78 6.60 8.25 -20.21
C GLN A 78 5.31 7.77 -20.89
N GLN A 79 4.76 6.63 -20.47
CA GLN A 79 3.55 6.05 -21.08
C GLN A 79 2.28 6.86 -20.83
N PHE A 80 2.23 7.64 -19.73
CA PHE A 80 1.05 8.40 -19.33
C PHE A 80 1.24 9.93 -19.48
N ASP A 81 2.35 10.35 -20.03
CA ASP A 81 2.73 11.76 -20.08
C ASP A 81 2.67 12.43 -18.71
N GLY A 82 3.33 11.79 -17.75
CA GLY A 82 3.43 12.19 -16.36
C GLY A 82 2.52 11.41 -15.42
N LEU A 83 2.78 11.53 -14.12
CA LEU A 83 2.09 10.86 -13.03
C LEU A 83 1.53 11.90 -12.05
N ASN A 84 0.35 11.66 -11.50
CA ASN A 84 -0.24 12.53 -10.47
C ASN A 84 -0.76 11.77 -9.25
N ALA A 85 -0.61 10.45 -9.22
CA ALA A 85 -1.01 9.65 -8.08
C ALA A 85 -0.06 8.47 -7.85
N LEU A 86 0.09 8.10 -6.58
CA LEU A 86 0.80 6.90 -6.14
C LEU A 86 0.00 6.20 -5.04
N VAL A 87 -0.18 4.90 -5.15
CA VAL A 87 -0.69 4.05 -4.07
C VAL A 87 0.39 3.03 -3.68
N ASN A 88 1.04 3.25 -2.55
CA ASN A 88 1.98 2.33 -1.95
C ASN A 88 1.22 1.22 -1.22
N SER A 89 0.94 0.11 -1.91
CA SER A 89 0.19 -1.02 -1.37
C SER A 89 1.02 -2.30 -1.26
N ALA A 90 2.24 -2.34 -1.79
CA ALA A 90 3.15 -3.47 -1.59
C ALA A 90 3.48 -3.64 -0.11
N GLY A 91 3.41 -4.88 0.37
CA GLY A 91 3.75 -5.20 1.74
C GLY A 91 3.78 -6.70 2.00
N ILE A 92 4.58 -7.09 2.97
CA ILE A 92 4.75 -8.48 3.41
C ILE A 92 4.66 -8.58 4.93
N LEU A 93 4.29 -9.78 5.39
CA LEU A 93 4.35 -10.19 6.79
C LEU A 93 5.45 -11.25 6.98
N ARG A 94 6.19 -11.16 8.09
CA ARG A 94 7.12 -12.18 8.57
C ARG A 94 7.04 -12.16 10.09
N ASP A 95 5.95 -12.71 10.60
CA ASP A 95 5.63 -12.68 12.03
C ASP A 95 6.57 -13.58 12.84
N GLY A 96 6.83 -13.18 14.07
CA GLY A 96 7.63 -13.89 15.03
C GLY A 96 7.80 -13.07 16.30
N LEU A 97 7.78 -13.75 17.45
CA LEU A 97 8.06 -13.12 18.74
C LEU A 97 9.50 -12.56 18.76
N LEU A 98 9.70 -11.43 19.41
CA LEU A 98 11.03 -10.82 19.58
C LEU A 98 12.03 -11.84 20.14
N ALA A 99 11.60 -12.56 21.18
CA ALA A 99 12.27 -13.74 21.70
C ALA A 99 11.23 -14.65 22.37
N SER A 100 11.48 -15.95 22.35
CA SER A 100 10.65 -16.95 23.05
C SER A 100 11.54 -18.04 23.65
N ASN A 101 11.05 -18.69 24.71
CA ASN A 101 11.67 -19.87 25.29
C ASN A 101 10.78 -21.09 24.96
N ASP A 102 11.31 -22.02 24.20
CA ASP A 102 10.63 -23.24 23.78
C ASP A 102 11.41 -24.44 24.32
N GLY A 103 10.96 -24.96 25.47
CA GLY A 103 11.60 -26.09 26.12
C GLY A 103 13.07 -25.90 26.52
N GLY A 104 13.47 -24.69 26.92
CA GLY A 104 14.85 -24.31 27.26
C GLY A 104 15.68 -23.75 26.09
N TRP A 105 15.13 -23.74 24.88
CA TRP A 105 15.78 -23.14 23.72
C TRP A 105 15.26 -21.71 23.48
N ILE A 106 16.19 -20.76 23.46
CA ILE A 106 15.82 -19.37 23.15
C ILE A 106 15.80 -19.16 21.63
N LYS A 107 14.61 -18.91 21.11
CA LYS A 107 14.40 -18.45 19.73
C LYS A 107 14.33 -16.93 19.69
N LYS A 108 14.93 -16.31 18.69
CA LYS A 108 14.92 -14.85 18.47
C LYS A 108 14.37 -14.55 17.08
N LEU A 109 13.67 -13.44 16.92
CA LEU A 109 13.28 -12.96 15.59
C LEU A 109 14.53 -12.77 14.72
N PRO A 110 14.66 -13.49 13.58
CA PRO A 110 15.86 -13.40 12.74
C PRO A 110 16.03 -12.01 12.14
N MET A 111 17.26 -11.48 12.14
CA MET A 111 17.57 -10.19 11.52
C MET A 111 17.19 -10.15 10.04
N ALA A 112 17.29 -11.27 9.33
CA ALA A 112 16.88 -11.36 7.93
C ALA A 112 15.38 -11.07 7.73
N GLN A 113 14.52 -11.60 8.63
CA GLN A 113 13.08 -11.30 8.58
C GLN A 113 12.78 -9.85 8.92
N TRP A 114 13.47 -9.28 9.91
CA TRP A 114 13.39 -7.86 10.25
C TRP A 114 13.71 -6.99 9.03
N LYS A 115 14.87 -7.18 8.44
CA LYS A 115 15.33 -6.42 7.27
C LYS A 115 14.38 -6.57 6.08
N GLN A 116 13.97 -7.81 5.76
CA GLN A 116 13.08 -8.07 4.63
C GLN A 116 11.76 -7.29 4.74
N VAL A 117 11.16 -7.23 5.94
CA VAL A 117 9.91 -6.49 6.15
C VAL A 117 10.14 -4.98 6.03
N LEU A 118 11.20 -4.43 6.64
CA LEU A 118 11.52 -3.02 6.51
C LEU A 118 11.85 -2.62 5.07
N ASP A 119 12.60 -3.44 4.36
CA ASP A 119 13.00 -3.17 2.97
C ASP A 119 11.78 -3.07 2.05
N VAL A 120 10.79 -3.95 2.22
CA VAL A 120 9.58 -3.92 1.38
C VAL A 120 8.57 -2.89 1.88
N ASN A 121 8.27 -2.86 3.20
CA ASN A 121 7.12 -2.12 3.73
C ASN A 121 7.43 -0.65 4.06
N LEU A 122 8.70 -0.27 4.20
CA LEU A 122 9.12 1.08 4.56
C LEU A 122 10.09 1.68 3.55
N THR A 123 11.21 1.00 3.28
CA THR A 123 12.18 1.48 2.28
C THR A 123 11.56 1.50 0.88
N GLY A 124 10.75 0.49 0.52
CA GLY A 124 10.05 0.44 -0.76
C GLY A 124 9.16 1.66 -1.01
N PRO A 125 8.19 1.97 -0.15
CA PRO A 125 7.39 3.19 -0.25
C PRO A 125 8.22 4.48 -0.32
N TYR A 126 9.33 4.57 0.42
CA TYR A 126 10.26 5.69 0.31
C TYR A 126 10.85 5.80 -1.10
N LEU A 127 11.40 4.72 -1.64
CA LEU A 127 12.01 4.70 -2.97
C LEU A 127 11.00 5.07 -4.06
N VAL A 128 9.83 4.44 -4.05
CA VAL A 128 8.79 4.70 -5.07
C VAL A 128 8.27 6.13 -4.96
N THR A 129 8.02 6.62 -3.74
CA THR A 129 7.55 7.98 -3.53
C THR A 129 8.59 8.99 -4.01
N ARG A 130 9.87 8.81 -3.67
CA ARG A 130 10.96 9.68 -4.10
C ARG A 130 11.02 9.81 -5.63
N GLU A 131 10.98 8.68 -6.36
CA GLU A 131 11.03 8.70 -7.81
C GLU A 131 9.77 9.33 -8.44
N VAL A 132 8.57 9.00 -7.92
CA VAL A 132 7.31 9.59 -8.41
C VAL A 132 7.27 11.10 -8.17
N ILE A 133 7.70 11.56 -7.00
CA ILE A 133 7.78 13.00 -6.69
C ILE A 133 8.80 13.69 -7.60
N SER A 134 9.94 13.07 -7.89
CA SER A 134 10.93 13.62 -8.83
C SER A 134 10.32 13.85 -10.22
N GLU A 135 9.53 12.91 -10.73
CA GLU A 135 8.80 13.06 -12.01
C GLU A 135 7.71 14.14 -11.95
N ILE A 136 6.96 14.22 -10.85
CA ILE A 136 5.93 15.26 -10.63
C ILE A 136 6.57 16.65 -10.65
N LEU A 137 7.67 16.85 -9.95
CA LEU A 137 8.36 18.13 -9.86
C LEU A 137 9.01 18.51 -11.19
N ALA A 138 9.67 17.56 -11.87
CA ALA A 138 10.32 17.79 -13.16
C ALA A 138 9.32 18.20 -14.27
N ARG A 139 8.08 17.73 -14.17
CA ARG A 139 6.99 18.04 -15.13
C ARG A 139 6.04 19.14 -14.63
N GLU A 140 6.33 19.76 -13.48
CA GLU A 140 5.53 20.80 -12.85
C GLU A 140 4.03 20.45 -12.68
N ILE A 141 3.71 19.18 -12.33
CA ILE A 141 2.34 18.71 -12.13
C ILE A 141 1.80 19.26 -10.80
N LYS A 142 0.78 20.13 -10.87
CA LYS A 142 0.32 20.94 -9.73
C LYS A 142 -0.69 20.27 -8.80
N GLN A 143 -1.29 19.16 -9.19
CA GLN A 143 -2.30 18.49 -8.38
C GLN A 143 -1.98 16.99 -8.32
N SER A 144 -1.40 16.56 -7.20
CA SER A 144 -0.95 15.19 -7.04
C SER A 144 -1.27 14.63 -5.66
N VAL A 145 -1.31 13.29 -5.55
CA VAL A 145 -1.58 12.61 -4.29
C VAL A 145 -0.75 11.33 -4.14
N VAL A 146 -0.18 11.14 -2.95
CA VAL A 146 0.44 9.89 -2.50
C VAL A 146 -0.41 9.27 -1.41
N ILE A 147 -0.71 7.98 -1.55
CA ILE A 147 -1.50 7.21 -0.60
C ILE A 147 -0.68 6.03 -0.12
N ASN A 148 -0.45 5.97 1.18
CA ASN A 148 0.26 4.88 1.83
C ASN A 148 -0.73 3.91 2.46
N ILE A 149 -0.56 2.62 2.21
CA ILE A 149 -1.36 1.59 2.90
C ILE A 149 -0.59 1.14 4.13
N SER A 150 -1.02 1.66 5.29
CA SER A 150 -0.53 1.33 6.61
C SER A 150 -1.24 0.08 7.18
N SER A 151 -1.45 0.02 8.47
CA SER A 151 -2.19 -1.02 9.21
C SER A 151 -2.49 -0.53 10.61
N ILE A 152 -3.56 -1.00 11.24
CA ILE A 152 -3.76 -0.79 12.69
C ILE A 152 -2.62 -1.35 13.54
N SER A 153 -1.83 -2.31 13.01
CA SER A 153 -0.61 -2.79 13.67
C SER A 153 0.47 -1.71 13.85
N HIS A 154 0.28 -0.49 13.33
CA HIS A 154 1.18 0.64 13.57
C HIS A 154 1.25 1.04 15.06
N ASP A 155 0.21 0.75 15.83
CA ASP A 155 0.17 0.99 17.29
C ASP A 155 0.83 -0.14 18.09
N GLY A 156 1.21 -1.23 17.43
CA GLY A 156 1.81 -2.42 18.01
C GLY A 156 0.90 -3.64 17.91
N ASN A 157 1.52 -4.81 17.64
CA ASN A 157 0.82 -6.09 17.65
C ASN A 157 1.81 -7.18 18.06
N PRO A 158 1.48 -8.04 19.07
CA PRO A 158 2.35 -9.13 19.48
C PRO A 158 2.79 -10.03 18.32
N GLY A 159 4.11 -10.29 18.23
CA GLY A 159 4.69 -11.07 17.13
C GLY A 159 4.97 -10.30 15.85
N GLN A 160 4.68 -9.00 15.79
CA GLN A 160 4.83 -8.17 14.60
C GLN A 160 5.80 -6.99 14.78
N SER A 161 6.86 -7.15 15.56
CA SER A 161 7.81 -6.05 15.83
C SER A 161 8.32 -5.36 14.55
N ASN A 162 8.69 -6.15 13.53
CA ASN A 162 9.15 -5.65 12.23
C ASN A 162 8.02 -4.97 11.42
N TYR A 163 6.84 -5.59 11.40
CA TYR A 163 5.70 -5.09 10.65
C TYR A 163 5.15 -3.80 11.28
N SER A 164 4.93 -3.80 12.61
CA SER A 164 4.48 -2.62 13.35
C SER A 164 5.44 -1.45 13.20
N ALA A 165 6.75 -1.69 13.36
CA ALA A 165 7.78 -0.67 13.14
C ALA A 165 7.72 -0.10 11.72
N SER A 166 7.53 -0.97 10.70
CA SER A 166 7.44 -0.52 9.30
C SER A 166 6.21 0.35 9.06
N LYS A 167 5.05 0.00 9.64
CA LYS A 167 3.80 0.74 9.43
C LYS A 167 3.75 2.05 10.23
N ALA A 168 4.26 2.06 11.45
CA ALA A 168 4.45 3.28 12.23
C ALA A 168 5.43 4.25 11.54
N GLY A 169 6.55 3.73 11.00
CA GLY A 169 7.49 4.50 10.21
C GLY A 169 6.84 5.10 8.94
N LEU A 170 6.00 4.32 8.24
CA LEU A 170 5.29 4.79 7.05
C LEU A 170 4.31 5.91 7.37
N ASP A 171 3.62 5.85 8.52
CA ASP A 171 2.74 6.92 8.98
C ASP A 171 3.51 8.19 9.39
N ALA A 172 4.71 8.04 9.96
CA ALA A 172 5.60 9.17 10.19
C ALA A 172 6.04 9.80 8.86
N CYS A 173 6.43 9.00 7.87
CA CYS A 173 6.75 9.46 6.52
C CYS A 173 5.56 10.17 5.86
N THR A 174 4.33 9.66 6.02
CA THR A 174 3.10 10.32 5.51
C THR A 174 2.98 11.74 6.02
N ARG A 175 3.22 11.97 7.31
CA ARG A 175 3.16 13.32 7.91
C ARG A 175 4.30 14.21 7.43
N THR A 176 5.52 13.67 7.38
CA THR A 176 6.71 14.41 6.94
C THR A 176 6.59 14.84 5.48
N TRP A 177 6.28 13.90 4.59
CA TRP A 177 6.15 14.19 3.16
C TRP A 177 4.99 15.14 2.84
N ALA A 178 3.89 15.07 3.61
CA ALA A 178 2.81 16.04 3.47
C ALA A 178 3.26 17.47 3.76
N LEU A 179 4.12 17.67 4.77
CA LEU A 179 4.67 19.00 5.11
C LEU A 179 5.69 19.48 4.07
N GLU A 180 6.55 18.58 3.58
CA GLU A 180 7.60 18.91 2.60
C GLU A 180 7.05 19.26 1.21
N LEU A 181 5.88 18.71 0.85
CA LEU A 181 5.37 18.72 -0.52
C LEU A 181 4.10 19.55 -0.70
N ALA A 182 3.52 20.09 0.37
CA ALA A 182 2.27 20.84 0.32
C ALA A 182 2.34 22.07 -0.61
N ASP A 183 3.43 22.84 -0.53
CA ASP A 183 3.69 24.02 -1.36
C ASP A 183 3.90 23.68 -2.84
N LYS A 184 4.14 22.41 -3.15
CA LYS A 184 4.33 21.87 -4.50
C LYS A 184 3.04 21.27 -5.09
N GLY A 185 1.93 21.36 -4.34
CA GLY A 185 0.64 20.86 -4.77
C GLY A 185 0.50 19.31 -4.65
N VAL A 186 1.34 18.67 -3.83
CA VAL A 186 1.26 17.23 -3.56
C VAL A 186 0.67 17.00 -2.18
N ARG A 187 -0.38 16.21 -2.11
CA ARG A 187 -0.98 15.72 -0.86
C ARG A 187 -0.46 14.32 -0.54
N VAL A 188 -0.32 14.01 0.73
CA VAL A 188 0.08 12.67 1.18
C VAL A 188 -0.88 12.22 2.27
N GLY A 189 -1.53 11.07 2.09
CA GLY A 189 -2.42 10.47 3.06
C GLY A 189 -2.09 9.00 3.30
N SER A 190 -2.59 8.46 4.40
CA SER A 190 -2.45 7.05 4.72
C SER A 190 -3.81 6.44 5.06
N VAL A 191 -3.98 5.17 4.71
CA VAL A 191 -5.09 4.33 5.18
C VAL A 191 -4.49 3.24 6.04
N ALA A 192 -5.04 3.03 7.25
CA ALA A 192 -4.68 1.95 8.15
C ALA A 192 -5.82 0.92 8.22
N PRO A 193 -5.79 -0.13 7.40
CA PRO A 193 -6.79 -1.19 7.45
C PRO A 193 -6.67 -2.00 8.74
N GLY A 194 -7.81 -2.50 9.22
CA GLY A 194 -7.88 -3.62 10.14
C GLY A 194 -7.68 -4.96 9.45
N VAL A 195 -8.36 -5.99 9.94
CA VAL A 195 -8.36 -7.31 9.30
C VAL A 195 -9.31 -7.30 8.10
N VAL A 196 -8.75 -7.49 6.90
CA VAL A 196 -9.48 -7.40 5.62
C VAL A 196 -9.37 -8.72 4.85
N ASP A 197 -10.46 -9.15 4.23
CA ASP A 197 -10.52 -10.36 3.40
C ASP A 197 -9.61 -10.23 2.15
N THR A 198 -8.40 -10.74 2.29
CA THR A 198 -7.35 -10.73 1.25
C THR A 198 -6.62 -12.07 1.24
N PRO A 199 -5.85 -12.36 0.16
CA PRO A 199 -5.01 -13.57 0.12
C PRO A 199 -4.02 -13.69 1.28
N MET A 200 -3.70 -12.61 1.97
CA MET A 200 -2.82 -12.61 3.15
C MET A 200 -3.41 -13.43 4.32
N LEU A 201 -4.73 -13.56 4.41
CA LEU A 201 -5.43 -14.34 5.44
C LEU A 201 -5.61 -15.83 5.10
N LYS A 202 -5.25 -16.28 3.89
CA LYS A 202 -5.53 -17.67 3.42
C LYS A 202 -4.87 -18.79 4.23
N HIS A 203 -3.89 -18.46 5.05
CA HIS A 203 -3.15 -19.44 5.87
C HIS A 203 -3.54 -19.42 7.34
N ILE A 204 -4.57 -18.65 7.69
CA ILE A 204 -5.08 -18.55 9.08
C ILE A 204 -6.06 -19.69 9.31
N SER A 205 -5.92 -20.43 10.43
CA SER A 205 -6.86 -21.48 10.80
C SER A 205 -8.25 -20.92 11.12
N ASP A 206 -9.28 -21.78 11.06
CA ASP A 206 -10.65 -21.37 11.36
C ASP A 206 -10.81 -20.87 12.81
N GLU A 207 -10.08 -21.46 13.76
CA GLU A 207 -10.07 -21.06 15.17
C GLU A 207 -9.45 -19.66 15.32
N ALA A 208 -8.30 -19.42 14.67
CA ALA A 208 -7.64 -18.11 14.68
C ALA A 208 -8.50 -17.06 13.98
N MET A 209 -9.19 -17.41 12.88
CA MET A 209 -10.12 -16.52 12.20
C MET A 209 -11.32 -16.18 13.10
N LYS A 210 -11.86 -17.14 13.84
CA LYS A 210 -12.94 -16.90 14.81
C LYS A 210 -12.49 -15.96 15.93
N SER A 211 -11.28 -16.17 16.45
CA SER A 211 -10.67 -15.28 17.45
C SER A 211 -10.49 -13.86 16.92
N LEU A 212 -9.95 -13.70 15.71
CA LEU A 212 -9.81 -12.40 15.07
C LEU A 212 -11.15 -11.67 14.93
N ARG A 213 -12.19 -12.36 14.45
CA ARG A 213 -13.53 -11.75 14.31
C ARG A 213 -14.13 -11.31 15.65
N SER A 214 -13.90 -12.07 16.72
CA SER A 214 -14.42 -11.73 18.04
C SER A 214 -13.75 -10.49 18.65
N GLY A 215 -12.53 -10.15 18.20
CA GLY A 215 -11.83 -8.93 18.60
C GLY A 215 -12.21 -7.68 17.79
N ILE A 216 -13.07 -7.82 16.76
CA ILE A 216 -13.53 -6.69 15.95
C ILE A 216 -14.92 -6.25 16.42
N PRO A 217 -15.11 -5.02 16.96
CA PRO A 217 -16.40 -4.55 17.44
C PRO A 217 -17.57 -4.66 16.46
N VAL A 218 -17.31 -4.44 15.15
CA VAL A 218 -18.32 -4.63 14.09
C VAL A 218 -18.68 -6.11 13.85
N GLY A 219 -17.95 -7.08 14.45
CA GLY A 219 -18.24 -8.51 14.42
C GLY A 219 -17.87 -9.25 13.14
N ARG A 220 -17.14 -8.59 12.21
CA ARG A 220 -16.68 -9.20 10.96
C ARG A 220 -15.37 -8.60 10.47
N ILE A 221 -14.69 -9.32 9.60
CA ILE A 221 -13.56 -8.76 8.84
C ILE A 221 -14.07 -7.77 7.79
N GLY A 222 -13.22 -6.81 7.42
CA GLY A 222 -13.49 -5.84 6.35
C GLY A 222 -13.36 -6.45 4.96
N THR A 223 -13.87 -5.74 3.97
CA THR A 223 -13.74 -6.07 2.55
C THR A 223 -12.74 -5.13 1.87
N PRO A 224 -12.10 -5.53 0.76
CA PRO A 224 -11.26 -4.63 -0.03
C PRO A 224 -11.99 -3.37 -0.51
N GLU A 225 -13.30 -3.46 -0.77
CA GLU A 225 -14.13 -2.33 -1.17
C GLU A 225 -14.23 -1.27 -0.06
N GLU A 226 -14.35 -1.68 1.21
CA GLU A 226 -14.41 -0.74 2.34
C GLU A 226 -13.10 0.05 2.48
N ILE A 227 -11.96 -0.57 2.20
CA ILE A 227 -10.67 0.12 2.17
C ILE A 227 -10.55 1.05 0.95
N TRP A 228 -11.09 0.62 -0.20
CA TRP A 228 -11.15 1.46 -1.40
C TRP A 228 -11.91 2.77 -1.16
N LEU A 229 -12.99 2.77 -0.38
CA LEU A 229 -13.73 3.99 -0.05
C LEU A 229 -12.83 5.04 0.62
N ALA A 230 -11.92 4.63 1.50
CA ALA A 230 -10.96 5.54 2.12
C ALA A 230 -9.89 6.03 1.12
N VAL A 231 -9.37 5.14 0.27
CA VAL A 231 -8.44 5.52 -0.81
C VAL A 231 -9.09 6.53 -1.76
N LYS A 232 -10.32 6.25 -2.19
CA LYS A 232 -11.12 7.14 -3.02
C LYS A 232 -11.33 8.51 -2.36
N PHE A 233 -11.71 8.52 -1.07
CA PHE A 233 -11.86 9.77 -0.31
C PHE A 233 -10.57 10.59 -0.32
N ILE A 234 -9.41 9.98 -0.10
CA ILE A 234 -8.12 10.70 -0.12
C ILE A 234 -7.84 11.29 -1.51
N ILE A 235 -8.17 10.58 -2.59
CA ILE A 235 -8.01 11.10 -3.95
C ILE A 235 -8.92 12.32 -4.17
N GLU A 236 -10.20 12.22 -3.82
CA GLU A 236 -11.23 13.21 -4.16
C GLU A 236 -11.29 14.40 -3.20
N CYS A 237 -10.86 14.22 -1.92
CA CYS A 237 -10.87 15.29 -0.93
C CYS A 237 -9.57 16.10 -0.96
N ASP A 238 -9.56 17.22 -1.66
CA ASP A 238 -8.36 18.05 -1.83
C ASP A 238 -7.90 18.76 -0.55
N PHE A 239 -8.70 18.75 0.51
CA PHE A 239 -8.34 19.30 1.82
C PHE A 239 -7.75 18.27 2.78
N PHE A 240 -7.61 16.99 2.36
CA PHE A 240 -7.05 15.93 3.18
C PHE A 240 -5.56 15.72 2.88
N THR A 241 -4.69 15.93 3.87
CA THR A 241 -3.23 15.64 3.78
C THR A 241 -2.62 15.44 5.17
N GLY A 242 -1.53 14.70 5.25
CA GLY A 242 -0.73 14.47 6.47
C GLY A 242 -1.46 13.68 7.56
N ARG A 243 -2.48 12.89 7.22
CA ARG A 243 -3.29 12.15 8.19
C ARG A 243 -3.45 10.69 7.78
N VAL A 244 -3.80 9.86 8.77
CA VAL A 244 -4.11 8.44 8.64
C VAL A 244 -5.60 8.24 8.86
N ILE A 245 -6.27 7.51 7.97
CA ILE A 245 -7.65 7.06 8.14
C ILE A 245 -7.60 5.60 8.57
N GLN A 246 -8.14 5.29 9.75
CA GLN A 246 -8.32 3.91 10.20
C GLN A 246 -9.65 3.36 9.65
N VAL A 247 -9.59 2.18 9.03
CA VAL A 247 -10.75 1.44 8.52
C VAL A 247 -10.63 0.01 9.02
N ASP A 248 -11.10 -0.23 10.25
CA ASP A 248 -10.73 -1.39 11.05
C ASP A 248 -11.92 -2.06 11.77
N GLY A 249 -13.13 -1.52 11.63
CA GLY A 249 -14.31 -2.01 12.34
C GLY A 249 -14.26 -1.79 13.86
N GLY A 250 -13.42 -0.86 14.33
CA GLY A 250 -13.18 -0.57 15.74
C GLY A 250 -12.18 -1.52 16.43
N ALA A 251 -11.45 -2.33 15.64
CA ALA A 251 -10.43 -3.22 16.19
C ALA A 251 -9.24 -2.42 16.76
N SER A 252 -8.72 -2.88 17.90
CA SER A 252 -7.49 -2.39 18.53
C SER A 252 -6.68 -3.59 19.04
N PHE A 253 -5.35 -3.49 19.09
CA PHE A 253 -4.46 -4.53 19.62
C PHE A 253 -3.89 -4.11 20.98
#